data_74ebd637f86a58b669cc34869c2edd02
#
_entry.id   74ebd637f86a58b669cc34869c2edd02
#
_cell.length_a   1.000
_cell.length_b   1.000
_cell.length_c   1.000
_cell.angle_alpha   90.00
_cell.angle_beta   90.00
_cell.angle_gamma   90.00
#
_symmetry.space_group_name_H-M   'P 1'
#
loop_
_entity.id
_entity.type
_entity.pdbx_description
1 polymer ?
#
loop_
_entity_poly.entity_id
_entity_poly.type
_entity_poly.pdbx_seq_one_letter_code
_entity_poly.pdbx_strand_id
1 'polypeptide(L)'
;NDPECFISRIYEERNYPVKIFTIVCSISFSAAISTTTIIQRGAMICALIDAIEYAGHRAEVICNWAVSREQTSYYRQGNLKNYGWLEVDVTIKKADQPLEMIELAFCLAHPSMLRRIMFSIAEIEGWSDFAHAYGYPATATTKGDIYIQEVFSGEVSDDRAIDWVLEELEKLGVDLSTT
;
A
#
# COMPACT_ATOMS: atom_id res chain seq x y z
N ASN A 1 -47.78 -5.09 4.21
CA ASN A 1 -46.91 -6.26 4.05
C ASN A 1 -45.80 -5.86 3.10
N ASP A 2 -44.75 -5.30 3.65
CA ASP A 2 -43.50 -5.09 2.90
C ASP A 2 -42.87 -6.46 2.63
N PRO A 3 -42.52 -6.79 1.39
CA PRO A 3 -41.74 -7.99 1.13
C PRO A 3 -40.39 -7.84 1.83
N GLU A 4 -40.13 -8.76 2.74
CA GLU A 4 -38.87 -8.83 3.46
C GLU A 4 -37.70 -8.82 2.45
N CYS A 5 -36.92 -7.77 2.48
CA CYS A 5 -35.77 -7.58 1.62
C CYS A 5 -34.60 -8.39 2.19
N PHE A 6 -34.76 -9.72 2.31
CA PHE A 6 -33.66 -10.62 2.59
C PHE A 6 -32.98 -10.97 1.27
N ILE A 7 -31.89 -10.27 0.96
CA ILE A 7 -30.94 -10.76 -0.04
C ILE A 7 -30.23 -11.93 0.62
N SER A 8 -30.73 -13.15 0.42
CA SER A 8 -29.94 -14.34 0.70
C SER A 8 -28.76 -14.34 -0.27
N ARG A 9 -27.57 -14.03 0.20
CA ARG A 9 -26.36 -14.37 -0.56
C ARG A 9 -26.33 -15.88 -0.68
N ILE A 10 -26.56 -16.40 -1.89
CA ILE A 10 -26.30 -17.78 -2.22
C ILE A 10 -24.79 -17.93 -2.14
N TYR A 11 -24.31 -18.52 -1.06
CA TYR A 11 -22.92 -18.95 -0.99
C TYR A 11 -22.81 -20.19 -1.85
N GLU A 12 -22.36 -20.05 -3.08
CA GLU A 12 -21.86 -21.20 -3.82
C GLU A 12 -20.69 -21.76 -3.05
N GLU A 13 -20.71 -23.06 -2.71
CA GLU A 13 -19.55 -23.73 -2.15
C GLU A 13 -18.41 -23.64 -3.16
N ARG A 14 -17.46 -22.79 -2.90
CA ARG A 14 -16.29 -22.64 -3.75
C ARG A 14 -15.39 -23.88 -3.54
N ASN A 15 -15.15 -24.61 -4.60
CA ASN A 15 -14.34 -25.85 -4.58
C ASN A 15 -12.83 -25.62 -4.53
N TYR A 16 -12.35 -24.39 -4.27
CA TYR A 16 -10.93 -24.09 -4.16
C TYR A 16 -10.60 -23.44 -2.81
N PRO A 17 -9.40 -23.69 -2.27
CA PRO A 17 -9.01 -23.19 -0.97
C PRO A 17 -8.90 -21.67 -1.00
N VAL A 18 -9.52 -21.00 -0.02
CA VAL A 18 -9.33 -19.57 0.22
C VAL A 18 -7.88 -19.35 0.64
N LYS A 19 -7.17 -18.50 -0.10
CA LYS A 19 -5.82 -18.06 0.25
C LYS A 19 -5.89 -16.69 0.94
N ILE A 20 -4.93 -16.41 1.82
CA ILE A 20 -4.68 -15.11 2.40
C ILE A 20 -3.41 -14.58 1.77
N PHE A 21 -3.46 -13.35 1.24
CA PHE A 21 -2.31 -12.67 0.67
C PHE A 21 -1.95 -11.47 1.52
N THR A 22 -0.71 -11.40 1.99
CA THR A 22 -0.17 -10.24 2.70
C THR A 22 0.46 -9.29 1.70
N ILE A 23 -0.10 -8.09 1.61
CA ILE A 23 0.31 -7.03 0.69
C ILE A 23 0.96 -5.90 1.49
N VAL A 24 2.24 -5.69 1.30
CA VAL A 24 2.97 -4.57 1.89
C VAL A 24 3.02 -3.43 0.89
N CYS A 25 2.36 -2.33 1.20
CA CYS A 25 2.26 -1.16 0.33
C CYS A 25 3.13 -0.04 0.88
N SER A 26 4.27 0.23 0.25
CA SER A 26 5.06 1.40 0.61
C SER A 26 4.33 2.68 0.17
N ILE A 27 4.08 3.57 1.12
CA ILE A 27 3.60 4.93 0.86
C ILE A 27 4.72 5.96 0.87
N SER A 28 5.97 5.50 0.82
CA SER A 28 7.15 6.35 0.75
C SER A 28 7.30 6.93 -0.66
N PHE A 29 7.15 8.24 -0.77
CA PHE A 29 7.27 8.96 -2.03
C PHE A 29 8.39 9.98 -1.94
N SER A 30 9.17 10.12 -3.02
CA SER A 30 10.06 11.25 -3.16
C SER A 30 9.28 12.57 -3.12
N ALA A 31 9.91 13.62 -2.59
CA ALA A 31 9.31 14.95 -2.50
C ALA A 31 8.85 15.51 -3.88
N ALA A 32 9.46 15.04 -4.96
CA ALA A 32 9.14 15.46 -6.34
C ALA A 32 7.90 14.76 -6.94
N ILE A 33 7.35 13.73 -6.27
CA ILE A 33 6.21 13.00 -6.80
C ILE A 33 4.93 13.82 -6.70
N SER A 34 4.20 13.91 -7.82
CA SER A 34 2.96 14.67 -7.90
C SER A 34 1.83 14.01 -7.09
N THR A 35 0.88 14.83 -6.65
CA THR A 35 -0.34 14.34 -5.99
C THR A 35 -1.14 13.41 -6.93
N THR A 36 -1.18 13.72 -8.22
CA THR A 36 -1.87 12.90 -9.23
C THR A 36 -1.26 11.51 -9.29
N THR A 37 0.07 11.38 -9.36
CA THR A 37 0.77 10.09 -9.35
C THR A 37 0.46 9.26 -8.11
N ILE A 38 0.39 9.91 -6.93
CA ILE A 38 0.05 9.23 -5.67
C ILE A 38 -1.37 8.66 -5.74
N ILE A 39 -2.33 9.46 -6.22
CA ILE A 39 -3.74 9.05 -6.34
C ILE A 39 -3.89 7.90 -7.35
N GLN A 40 -3.30 8.01 -8.53
CA GLN A 40 -3.37 6.98 -9.58
C GLN A 40 -2.79 5.66 -9.07
N ARG A 41 -1.59 5.69 -8.47
CA ARG A 41 -0.98 4.50 -7.89
C ARG A 41 -1.85 3.88 -6.80
N GLY A 42 -2.37 4.69 -5.88
CA GLY A 42 -3.26 4.20 -4.82
C GLY A 42 -4.53 3.56 -5.37
N ALA A 43 -5.12 4.12 -6.43
CA ALA A 43 -6.29 3.53 -7.08
C ALA A 43 -5.97 2.16 -7.72
N MET A 44 -4.79 2.00 -8.34
CA MET A 44 -4.34 0.69 -8.86
C MET A 44 -4.20 -0.35 -7.76
N ILE A 45 -3.62 0.02 -6.61
CA ILE A 45 -3.47 -0.88 -5.46
C ILE A 45 -4.84 -1.27 -4.90
N CYS A 46 -5.75 -0.32 -4.77
CA CYS A 46 -7.13 -0.59 -4.34
C CYS A 46 -7.84 -1.57 -5.30
N ALA A 47 -7.66 -1.40 -6.62
CA ALA A 47 -8.23 -2.31 -7.62
C ALA A 47 -7.64 -3.72 -7.51
N LEU A 48 -6.33 -3.87 -7.26
CA LEU A 48 -5.71 -5.17 -7.02
C LEU A 48 -6.30 -5.87 -5.79
N ILE A 49 -6.45 -5.14 -4.68
CA ILE A 49 -7.02 -5.68 -3.44
C ILE A 49 -8.48 -6.10 -3.66
N ASP A 50 -9.28 -5.28 -4.33
CA ASP A 50 -10.67 -5.58 -4.67
C ASP A 50 -10.76 -6.84 -5.55
N ALA A 51 -9.91 -6.98 -6.55
CA ALA A 51 -9.87 -8.14 -7.43
C ALA A 51 -9.52 -9.44 -6.67
N ILE A 52 -8.58 -9.40 -5.73
CA ILE A 52 -8.24 -10.54 -4.85
C ILE A 52 -9.45 -10.95 -4.00
N GLU A 53 -10.11 -10.00 -3.37
CA GLU A 53 -11.30 -10.27 -2.54
C GLU A 53 -12.49 -10.75 -3.41
N TYR A 54 -12.67 -10.16 -4.59
CA TYR A 54 -13.71 -10.58 -5.55
C TYR A 54 -13.48 -12.02 -6.02
N ALA A 55 -12.24 -12.42 -6.29
CA ALA A 55 -11.88 -13.79 -6.63
C ALA A 55 -12.07 -14.77 -5.44
N GLY A 56 -12.49 -14.28 -4.27
CA GLY A 56 -12.80 -15.10 -3.10
C GLY A 56 -11.63 -15.46 -2.23
N HIS A 57 -10.51 -14.81 -2.44
CA HIS A 57 -9.38 -14.85 -1.52
C HIS A 57 -9.49 -13.74 -0.47
N ARG A 58 -8.50 -13.62 0.40
CA ARG A 58 -8.48 -12.59 1.43
C ARG A 58 -7.17 -11.82 1.35
N ALA A 59 -7.24 -10.52 1.49
CA ALA A 59 -6.07 -9.66 1.56
C ALA A 59 -5.85 -9.15 2.99
N GLU A 60 -4.62 -9.25 3.48
CA GLU A 60 -4.11 -8.48 4.59
C GLU A 60 -3.25 -7.35 4.01
N VAL A 61 -3.51 -6.11 4.41
CA VAL A 61 -2.85 -4.95 3.81
C VAL A 61 -2.10 -4.16 4.89
N ILE A 62 -0.81 -4.02 4.66
CA ILE A 62 0.11 -3.25 5.51
C ILE A 62 0.54 -2.00 4.75
N CYS A 63 0.20 -0.84 5.29
CA CYS A 63 0.69 0.45 4.83
C CYS A 63 2.06 0.69 5.46
N ASN A 64 3.11 0.79 4.66
CA ASN A 64 4.48 0.95 5.11
C ASN A 64 5.02 2.33 4.76
N TRP A 65 5.69 2.95 5.71
CA TRP A 65 6.49 4.15 5.49
C TRP A 65 7.92 3.90 5.96
N ALA A 66 8.86 3.89 5.03
CA ALA A 66 10.27 3.73 5.32
C ALA A 66 11.08 4.90 4.77
N VAL A 67 12.00 5.43 5.57
CA VAL A 67 12.93 6.50 5.19
C VAL A 67 14.33 6.17 5.71
N SER A 68 15.35 6.57 4.94
CA SER A 68 16.75 6.36 5.31
C SER A 68 17.60 7.59 5.01
N ARG A 69 18.47 7.94 5.92
CA ARG A 69 19.48 8.97 5.72
C ARG A 69 20.60 8.55 4.78
N GLU A 70 20.87 7.26 4.66
CA GLU A 70 21.97 6.74 3.85
C GLU A 70 21.84 7.03 2.35
N GLN A 71 20.61 7.25 1.88
CA GLN A 71 20.33 7.44 0.46
C GLN A 71 20.50 8.87 -0.03
N THR A 72 20.79 9.82 0.85
CA THR A 72 20.96 11.22 0.45
C THR A 72 22.41 11.54 0.12
N SER A 73 22.65 12.17 -1.04
CA SER A 73 23.99 12.64 -1.44
C SER A 73 24.60 13.64 -0.46
N TYR A 74 23.76 14.38 0.25
CA TYR A 74 24.17 15.34 1.29
C TYR A 74 24.84 14.64 2.48
N TYR A 75 24.37 13.46 2.85
CA TYR A 75 24.91 12.70 3.99
C TYR A 75 26.13 11.85 3.64
N ARG A 76 26.36 11.55 2.35
CA ARG A 76 27.60 10.91 1.89
C ARG A 76 28.85 11.75 2.11
N GLN A 77 28.72 13.05 2.38
CA GLN A 77 29.87 13.95 2.63
C GLN A 77 30.42 13.92 4.07
N GLY A 78 30.02 12.96 4.88
CA GLY A 78 30.78 12.62 6.10
C GLY A 78 30.52 13.49 7.34
N ASN A 79 29.55 14.40 7.31
CA ASN A 79 29.36 15.35 8.41
C ASN A 79 28.34 14.96 9.48
N LEU A 80 27.64 13.82 9.34
CA LEU A 80 26.69 13.35 10.35
C LEU A 80 26.98 11.90 10.75
N LYS A 81 27.33 11.74 12.04
CA LYS A 81 27.73 10.48 12.65
C LYS A 81 26.61 9.46 12.89
N ASN A 82 25.35 9.82 12.62
CA ASN A 82 24.21 8.96 12.90
C ASN A 82 23.45 8.64 11.60
N TYR A 83 23.78 7.54 10.99
CA TYR A 83 22.93 6.91 9.98
C TYR A 83 21.67 6.42 10.69
N GLY A 84 20.51 6.79 10.17
CA GLY A 84 19.24 6.43 10.76
C GLY A 84 18.30 5.80 9.73
N TRP A 85 17.62 4.77 10.18
CA TRP A 85 16.53 4.10 9.49
C TRP A 85 15.26 4.27 10.33
N LEU A 86 14.18 4.67 9.71
CA LEU A 86 12.87 4.69 10.32
C LEU A 86 11.91 3.93 9.42
N GLU A 87 11.20 2.99 10.00
CA GLU A 87 10.14 2.24 9.34
C GLU A 87 8.91 2.20 10.24
N VAL A 88 7.75 2.49 9.67
CA VAL A 88 6.46 2.46 10.36
C VAL A 88 5.51 1.61 9.53
N ASP A 89 5.00 0.55 10.14
CA ASP A 89 4.01 -0.33 9.56
C ASP A 89 2.67 -0.15 10.25
N VAL A 90 1.62 0.01 9.44
CA VAL A 90 0.25 0.08 9.90
C VAL A 90 -0.58 -0.96 9.15
N THR A 91 -1.09 -1.96 9.86
CA THR A 91 -2.07 -2.89 9.27
C THR A 91 -3.39 -2.15 9.10
N ILE A 92 -3.73 -1.82 7.85
CA ILE A 92 -4.93 -1.07 7.49
C ILE A 92 -6.10 -1.98 7.14
N LYS A 93 -5.85 -3.25 6.85
CA LYS A 93 -6.87 -4.27 6.67
C LYS A 93 -6.32 -5.64 7.11
N LYS A 94 -7.04 -6.34 7.97
CA LYS A 94 -6.77 -7.73 8.31
C LYS A 94 -7.55 -8.67 7.39
N ALA A 95 -7.06 -9.90 7.26
CA ALA A 95 -7.69 -10.92 6.42
C ALA A 95 -9.14 -11.25 6.81
N ASP A 96 -9.48 -11.16 8.09
CA ASP A 96 -10.82 -11.43 8.63
C ASP A 96 -11.77 -10.23 8.58
N GLN A 97 -11.28 -9.05 8.23
CA GLN A 97 -12.07 -7.83 8.11
C GLN A 97 -12.74 -7.71 6.73
N PRO A 98 -13.92 -7.10 6.64
CA PRO A 98 -14.51 -6.73 5.35
C PRO A 98 -13.64 -5.71 4.61
N LEU A 99 -13.83 -5.63 3.31
CA LEU A 99 -13.15 -4.64 2.47
C LEU A 99 -13.85 -3.27 2.62
N GLU A 100 -13.17 -2.33 3.28
CA GLU A 100 -13.63 -0.94 3.42
C GLU A 100 -12.83 -0.04 2.46
N MET A 101 -13.35 0.09 1.23
CA MET A 101 -12.65 0.75 0.13
C MET A 101 -12.28 2.21 0.43
N ILE A 102 -13.12 2.93 1.18
CA ILE A 102 -12.87 4.35 1.52
C ILE A 102 -11.65 4.47 2.45
N GLU A 103 -11.52 3.58 3.42
CA GLU A 103 -10.39 3.56 4.35
C GLU A 103 -9.09 3.20 3.61
N LEU A 104 -9.13 2.19 2.76
CA LEU A 104 -8.00 1.81 1.92
C LEU A 104 -7.57 2.94 0.99
N ALA A 105 -8.52 3.56 0.28
CA ALA A 105 -8.23 4.67 -0.61
C ALA A 105 -7.61 5.86 0.13
N PHE A 106 -8.04 6.17 1.34
CA PHE A 106 -7.41 7.20 2.15
C PHE A 106 -5.96 6.84 2.49
N CYS A 107 -5.72 5.62 2.97
CA CYS A 107 -4.39 5.19 3.40
C CYS A 107 -3.40 5.06 2.24
N LEU A 108 -3.84 4.60 1.06
CA LEU A 108 -2.97 4.25 -0.04
C LEU A 108 -2.91 5.30 -1.17
N ALA A 109 -3.97 6.10 -1.33
CA ALA A 109 -4.10 7.05 -2.43
C ALA A 109 -4.11 8.52 -1.98
N HIS A 110 -4.40 8.81 -0.71
CA HIS A 110 -4.49 10.20 -0.29
C HIS A 110 -3.14 10.75 0.17
N PRO A 111 -2.62 11.84 -0.42
CA PRO A 111 -1.29 12.37 -0.08
C PRO A 111 -1.11 12.75 1.38
N SER A 112 -2.20 13.04 2.10
CA SER A 112 -2.13 13.41 3.51
C SER A 112 -1.75 12.25 4.42
N MET A 113 -1.94 10.99 3.99
CA MET A 113 -1.51 9.84 4.79
C MET A 113 -0.01 9.93 5.06
N LEU A 114 0.81 10.10 4.02
CA LEU A 114 2.24 10.32 4.19
C LEU A 114 2.56 11.72 4.73
N ARG A 115 2.11 12.76 4.01
CA ARG A 115 2.61 14.14 4.19
C ARG A 115 2.08 14.85 5.42
N ARG A 116 1.09 14.25 6.09
CA ARG A 116 0.56 14.79 7.35
C ARG A 116 0.64 13.77 8.46
N ILE A 117 0.04 12.60 8.29
CA ILE A 117 -0.08 11.64 9.38
C ILE A 117 1.27 11.01 9.71
N MET A 118 1.97 10.41 8.72
CA MET A 118 3.26 9.76 8.99
C MET A 118 4.33 10.76 9.44
N PHE A 119 4.38 11.95 8.84
CA PHE A 119 5.32 12.98 9.27
C PHE A 119 5.01 13.47 10.70
N SER A 120 3.73 13.62 11.07
CA SER A 120 3.35 13.98 12.43
C SER A 120 3.73 12.91 13.46
N ILE A 121 3.64 11.63 13.11
CA ILE A 121 4.10 10.54 13.97
C ILE A 121 5.60 10.70 14.26
N ALA A 122 6.42 10.92 13.23
CA ALA A 122 7.85 11.13 13.42
C ALA A 122 8.18 12.35 14.28
N GLU A 123 7.41 13.43 14.14
CA GLU A 123 7.59 14.66 14.93
C GLU A 123 7.20 14.50 16.39
N ILE A 124 6.09 13.80 16.68
CA ILE A 124 5.59 13.58 18.04
C ILE A 124 6.50 12.62 18.80
N GLU A 125 6.96 11.55 18.16
CA GLU A 125 7.83 10.55 18.80
C GLU A 125 9.27 11.03 19.00
N GLY A 126 9.56 12.28 18.68
CA GLY A 126 10.88 12.86 18.87
C GLY A 126 11.95 12.33 17.89
N TRP A 127 11.52 11.73 16.79
CA TRP A 127 12.41 11.28 15.71
C TRP A 127 12.82 12.45 14.80
N SER A 128 12.99 13.63 15.40
CA SER A 128 13.36 14.87 14.69
C SER A 128 14.64 14.73 13.87
N ASP A 129 15.50 13.81 14.24
CA ASP A 129 16.70 13.47 13.48
C ASP A 129 16.39 12.93 12.08
N PHE A 130 15.20 12.38 11.86
CA PHE A 130 14.71 11.93 10.56
C PHE A 130 13.98 13.03 9.78
N ALA A 131 13.72 14.19 10.37
CA ALA A 131 13.05 15.30 9.70
C ALA A 131 13.76 15.71 8.39
N HIS A 132 15.07 15.55 8.33
CA HIS A 132 15.85 15.79 7.12
C HIS A 132 15.76 14.68 6.07
N ALA A 133 15.16 13.53 6.41
CA ALA A 133 14.95 12.42 5.49
C ALA A 133 13.52 12.38 4.89
N TYR A 134 12.68 13.35 5.22
CA TYR A 134 11.36 13.50 4.62
C TYR A 134 11.50 13.66 3.09
N GLY A 135 10.78 12.82 2.35
CA GLY A 135 10.88 12.77 0.89
C GLY A 135 12.08 11.97 0.34
N TYR A 136 12.76 11.21 1.18
CA TYR A 136 13.78 10.25 0.81
C TYR A 136 13.31 8.83 1.17
N PRO A 137 12.54 8.20 0.28
CA PRO A 137 12.01 6.88 0.52
C PRO A 137 13.13 5.84 0.64
N ALA A 138 12.85 4.80 1.41
CA ALA A 138 13.69 3.62 1.54
C ALA A 138 12.84 2.35 1.36
N THR A 139 13.48 1.29 0.92
CA THR A 139 12.82 0.00 0.74
C THR A 139 12.46 -0.61 2.10
N ALA A 140 11.24 -1.09 2.27
CA ALA A 140 10.77 -1.71 3.50
C ALA A 140 11.58 -2.97 3.86
N THR A 141 11.73 -3.23 5.16
CA THR A 141 12.23 -4.52 5.66
C THR A 141 11.10 -5.52 5.88
N THR A 142 9.90 -5.04 6.12
CA THR A 142 8.68 -5.85 6.24
C THR A 142 8.40 -6.62 4.96
N LYS A 143 8.05 -7.91 5.11
CA LYS A 143 7.82 -8.84 4.00
C LYS A 143 6.35 -9.21 3.91
N GLY A 144 5.90 -9.42 2.68
CA GLY A 144 4.59 -9.93 2.33
C GLY A 144 4.67 -10.81 1.08
N ASP A 145 3.55 -11.36 0.65
CA ASP A 145 3.45 -12.09 -0.62
C ASP A 145 3.63 -11.14 -1.81
N ILE A 146 3.17 -9.90 -1.64
CA ILE A 146 3.40 -8.79 -2.58
C ILE A 146 4.06 -7.64 -1.82
N TYR A 147 5.11 -7.07 -2.42
CA TYR A 147 5.69 -5.80 -2.00
C TYR A 147 5.50 -4.75 -3.09
N ILE A 148 4.72 -3.71 -2.79
CA ILE A 148 4.50 -2.58 -3.69
C ILE A 148 5.47 -1.48 -3.32
N GLN A 149 6.46 -1.28 -4.17
CA GLN A 149 7.67 -0.48 -3.91
C GLN A 149 7.35 1.01 -3.69
N GLU A 150 8.30 1.67 -3.04
CA GLU A 150 8.39 3.13 -2.94
C GLU A 150 8.57 3.78 -4.32
N VAL A 151 8.24 5.08 -4.43
CA VAL A 151 8.35 5.82 -5.69
C VAL A 151 9.37 6.95 -5.57
N PHE A 152 10.47 6.83 -6.29
CA PHE A 152 11.53 7.84 -6.36
C PHE A 152 11.34 8.83 -7.50
N SER A 153 10.86 8.37 -8.65
CA SER A 153 10.67 9.17 -9.85
C SER A 153 9.69 8.50 -10.82
N GLY A 154 9.16 9.26 -11.74
CA GLY A 154 8.28 8.75 -12.79
C GLY A 154 6.81 9.06 -12.56
N GLU A 155 6.03 8.86 -13.60
CA GLU A 155 4.58 8.94 -13.61
C GLU A 155 4.00 7.54 -13.77
N VAL A 156 2.93 7.26 -13.05
CA VAL A 156 2.11 6.07 -13.30
C VAL A 156 1.21 6.43 -14.47
N SER A 157 1.30 5.68 -15.57
CA SER A 157 0.39 5.87 -16.72
C SER A 157 -0.84 4.99 -16.54
N ASP A 158 -2.01 5.58 -16.78
CA ASP A 158 -3.30 4.87 -16.69
C ASP A 158 -3.37 3.66 -17.62
N ASP A 159 -2.73 3.76 -18.81
CA ASP A 159 -2.74 2.69 -19.81
C ASP A 159 -2.09 1.38 -19.35
N ARG A 160 -1.17 1.46 -18.36
CA ARG A 160 -0.50 0.28 -17.79
C ARG A 160 -1.06 -0.17 -16.46
N ALA A 161 -2.04 0.55 -15.93
CA ALA A 161 -2.61 0.24 -14.62
C ALA A 161 -3.31 -1.12 -14.59
N ILE A 162 -4.12 -1.39 -15.61
CA ILE A 162 -4.86 -2.65 -15.75
C ILE A 162 -3.89 -3.81 -15.96
N ASP A 163 -2.94 -3.64 -16.88
CA ASP A 163 -1.95 -4.69 -17.18
C ASP A 163 -1.14 -5.04 -15.93
N TRP A 164 -0.73 -4.04 -15.14
CA TRP A 164 -0.03 -4.28 -13.89
C TRP A 164 -0.86 -5.07 -12.88
N VAL A 165 -2.15 -4.73 -12.70
CA VAL A 165 -3.04 -5.48 -11.79
C VAL A 165 -3.17 -6.93 -12.25
N LEU A 166 -3.36 -7.16 -13.54
CA LEU A 166 -3.47 -8.52 -14.11
C LEU A 166 -2.18 -9.32 -13.92
N GLU A 167 -1.02 -8.71 -14.16
CA GLU A 167 0.28 -9.35 -13.93
C GLU A 167 0.49 -9.75 -12.46
N GLU A 168 0.10 -8.90 -11.52
CA GLU A 168 0.22 -9.23 -10.09
C GLU A 168 -0.75 -10.37 -9.71
N LEU A 169 -1.98 -10.39 -10.21
CA LEU A 169 -2.92 -11.48 -9.99
C LEU A 169 -2.41 -12.80 -10.57
N GLU A 170 -1.83 -12.78 -11.77
CA GLU A 170 -1.23 -13.96 -12.39
C GLU A 170 -0.07 -14.52 -11.54
N LYS A 171 0.83 -13.65 -11.03
CA LYS A 171 1.93 -14.04 -10.13
C LYS A 171 1.43 -14.73 -8.88
N LEU A 172 0.28 -14.32 -8.36
CA LEU A 172 -0.37 -14.92 -7.18
C LEU A 172 -1.12 -16.19 -7.51
N GLY A 173 -1.31 -16.52 -8.79
CA GLY A 173 -2.15 -17.62 -9.25
C GLY A 173 -3.63 -17.40 -8.90
N VAL A 174 -4.10 -16.16 -8.97
CA VAL A 174 -5.49 -15.76 -8.81
C VAL A 174 -6.15 -15.76 -10.18
N ASP A 175 -7.17 -16.60 -10.36
CA ASP A 175 -7.93 -16.71 -11.60
C ASP A 175 -9.26 -15.96 -11.48
N LEU A 176 -9.46 -14.95 -12.30
CA LEU A 176 -10.69 -14.16 -12.36
C LEU A 176 -11.75 -14.79 -13.28
N SER A 177 -11.42 -15.87 -14.03
CA SER A 177 -12.33 -16.48 -15.00
C SER A 177 -13.36 -17.43 -14.37
N THR A 178 -13.24 -17.72 -13.09
CA THR A 178 -14.07 -18.69 -12.35
C THR A 178 -15.20 -18.08 -11.53
N THR A 179 -15.52 -16.80 -11.75
CA THR A 179 -16.60 -16.07 -11.05
C THR A 179 -17.80 -15.79 -11.92
#